data_ccee06d7425da4ff202227873c4340be
#
_entry.id   ccee06d7425da4ff202227873c4340be
#
_cell.length_a   1.000
_cell.length_b   1.000
_cell.length_c   1.000
_cell.angle_alpha   90.00
_cell.angle_beta   90.00
_cell.angle_gamma   90.00
#
_symmetry.space_group_name_H-M   'P 1'
#
loop_
_entity.id
_entity.type
_entity.pdbx_description
1 polymer ?
#
loop_
_entity_poly.entity_id
_entity_poly.type
_entity_poly.pdbx_seq_one_letter_code
_entity_poly.pdbx_strand_id
1 'polypeptide(L)'
;MSEFEVTCVNKPDRMSAHEHITHIGNTAGNWRMTREEAIRRIDSKQEAFYTIDRATNRKVYIGVVRGDGLKAPYLRTHADGKWKDNLLALAECNGACRLI
;
A
#
# COMPACT_ATOMS: atom_id res chain seq x y z
N MET A 1 6.58 -16.47 5.11
CA MET A 1 5.89 -15.18 4.92
C MET A 1 5.34 -15.12 3.51
N SER A 2 4.06 -14.81 3.35
CA SER A 2 3.43 -14.67 2.04
C SER A 2 3.62 -13.24 1.54
N GLU A 3 3.79 -13.10 0.22
CA GLU A 3 3.90 -11.80 -0.43
C GLU A 3 2.73 -11.60 -1.39
N PHE A 4 2.17 -10.39 -1.38
CA PHE A 4 1.04 -10.05 -2.23
C PHE A 4 1.35 -8.78 -3.03
N GLU A 5 1.04 -8.83 -4.33
CA GLU A 5 1.17 -7.66 -5.19
C GLU A 5 0.01 -6.70 -4.95
N VAL A 6 0.32 -5.41 -4.82
CA VAL A 6 -0.68 -4.34 -4.72
C VAL A 6 -0.73 -3.62 -6.05
N THR A 7 -1.91 -3.57 -6.68
CA THR A 7 -2.10 -2.93 -7.98
C THR A 7 -3.04 -1.72 -7.90
N CYS A 8 -3.68 -1.50 -6.77
CA CYS A 8 -4.61 -0.38 -6.60
C CYS A 8 -4.61 0.12 -5.17
N VAL A 9 -5.05 1.35 -5.00
CA VAL A 9 -5.22 1.98 -3.68
C VAL A 9 -6.53 2.75 -3.68
N ASN A 10 -7.07 3.02 -2.49
CA ASN A 10 -8.18 3.95 -2.36
C ASN A 10 -7.71 5.19 -1.60
N LYS A 11 -8.13 6.35 -2.08
CA LYS A 11 -7.84 7.65 -1.49
C LYS A 11 -9.13 8.49 -1.55
N PRO A 12 -9.33 9.41 -0.60
CA PRO A 12 -10.50 10.30 -0.66
C PRO A 12 -10.50 11.19 -1.91
N ASP A 13 -9.31 11.54 -2.42
CA ASP A 13 -9.14 12.43 -3.56
C ASP A 13 -7.91 11.97 -4.35
N ARG A 14 -7.92 12.21 -5.66
CA ARG A 14 -6.79 11.91 -6.56
C ARG A 14 -5.50 12.58 -6.12
N MET A 15 -5.60 13.77 -5.54
CA MET A 15 -4.44 14.58 -5.14
C MET A 15 -4.02 14.31 -3.71
N SER A 16 -4.64 13.34 -3.05
CA SER A 16 -4.30 13.02 -1.65
C SER A 16 -2.88 12.49 -1.53
N ALA A 17 -2.21 12.86 -0.44
CA ALA A 17 -0.89 12.36 -0.10
C ALA A 17 -0.98 10.94 0.45
N HIS A 18 0.18 10.29 0.67
CA HIS A 18 0.26 8.92 1.20
C HIS A 18 -0.52 8.74 2.51
N GLU A 19 -0.51 9.77 3.37
CA GLU A 19 -1.18 9.70 4.67
C GLU A 19 -2.69 9.49 4.53
N HIS A 20 -3.25 9.76 3.37
CA HIS A 20 -4.68 9.68 3.10
C HIS A 20 -5.08 8.40 2.38
N ILE A 21 -4.15 7.51 2.08
CA ILE A 21 -4.48 6.21 1.51
C ILE A 21 -5.27 5.42 2.55
N THR A 22 -6.48 5.02 2.20
CA THR A 22 -7.38 4.32 3.12
C THR A 22 -7.34 2.81 2.93
N HIS A 23 -7.07 2.34 1.72
CA HIS A 23 -7.05 0.93 1.36
C HIS A 23 -5.94 0.64 0.37
N ILE A 24 -5.43 -0.58 0.40
CA ILE A 24 -4.59 -1.14 -0.66
C ILE A 24 -5.25 -2.42 -1.16
N GLY A 25 -4.98 -2.78 -2.40
CA GLY A 25 -5.60 -3.98 -2.94
C GLY A 25 -5.03 -4.42 -4.27
N ASN A 26 -5.71 -5.40 -4.85
CA ASN A 26 -5.33 -5.97 -6.14
C ASN A 26 -6.60 -6.20 -6.95
N THR A 27 -6.77 -5.46 -8.03
CA THR A 27 -7.97 -5.53 -8.86
C THR A 27 -8.11 -6.89 -9.52
N ALA A 28 -7.00 -7.45 -10.02
CA ALA A 28 -7.01 -8.78 -10.64
C ALA A 28 -7.35 -9.88 -9.62
N GLY A 29 -6.88 -9.72 -8.38
CA GLY A 29 -7.20 -10.66 -7.31
C GLY A 29 -8.53 -10.40 -6.63
N ASN A 30 -9.19 -9.29 -6.97
CA ASN A 30 -10.51 -8.92 -6.46
C ASN A 30 -10.54 -8.77 -4.94
N TRP A 31 -9.49 -8.19 -4.36
CA TRP A 31 -9.44 -7.96 -2.91
C TRP A 31 -8.90 -6.58 -2.59
N ARG A 32 -9.26 -6.08 -1.43
CA ARG A 32 -8.68 -4.88 -0.83
C ARG A 32 -8.73 -5.01 0.69
N MET A 33 -7.91 -4.24 1.38
CA MET A 33 -7.91 -4.21 2.83
C MET A 33 -7.68 -2.78 3.31
N THR A 34 -8.13 -2.50 4.52
CA THR A 34 -7.92 -1.18 5.13
C THR A 34 -6.43 -0.97 5.40
N ARG A 35 -6.04 0.32 5.47
CA ARG A 35 -4.68 0.68 5.85
C ARG A 35 -4.30 0.06 7.19
N GLU A 36 -5.20 0.11 8.17
CA GLU A 36 -4.97 -0.43 9.51
C GLU A 36 -4.73 -1.94 9.48
N GLU A 37 -5.50 -2.66 8.68
CA GLU A 37 -5.32 -4.11 8.54
C GLU A 37 -3.99 -4.44 7.87
N ALA A 38 -3.61 -3.69 6.84
CA ALA A 38 -2.32 -3.88 6.16
C ALA A 38 -1.16 -3.63 7.12
N ILE A 39 -1.23 -2.57 7.91
CA ILE A 39 -0.21 -2.25 8.91
C ILE A 39 -0.10 -3.39 9.93
N ARG A 40 -1.22 -3.90 10.41
CA ARG A 40 -1.23 -5.01 11.36
C ARG A 40 -0.53 -6.24 10.79
N ARG A 41 -0.81 -6.57 9.54
CA ARG A 41 -0.21 -7.75 8.89
C ARG A 41 1.29 -7.57 8.66
N ILE A 42 1.72 -6.38 8.28
CA ILE A 42 3.15 -6.07 8.11
C ILE A 42 3.87 -6.13 9.45
N ASP A 43 3.31 -5.51 10.48
CA ASP A 43 3.93 -5.46 11.81
C ASP A 43 4.05 -6.85 12.44
N SER A 44 3.06 -7.70 12.23
CA SER A 44 3.08 -9.08 12.75
C SER A 44 3.96 -10.01 11.92
N LYS A 45 4.49 -9.52 10.80
CA LYS A 45 5.33 -10.29 9.87
C LYS A 45 4.63 -11.51 9.28
N GLN A 46 3.30 -11.47 9.23
CA GLN A 46 2.52 -12.54 8.60
C GLN A 46 2.58 -12.47 7.09
N GLU A 47 2.57 -11.24 6.55
CA GLU A 47 2.51 -11.02 5.11
C GLU A 47 3.33 -9.78 4.75
N ALA A 48 3.83 -9.76 3.53
CA ALA A 48 4.48 -8.61 2.95
C ALA A 48 3.71 -8.17 1.70
N PHE A 49 3.74 -6.89 1.43
CA PHE A 49 3.06 -6.32 0.27
C PHE A 49 4.08 -5.56 -0.58
N TYR A 50 3.90 -5.65 -1.90
CA TYR A 50 4.79 -4.99 -2.84
C TYR A 50 4.00 -4.49 -4.04
N THR A 51 4.60 -3.57 -4.78
CA THR A 51 4.11 -3.18 -6.10
C THR A 51 5.27 -3.26 -7.08
N ILE A 52 4.97 -3.27 -8.38
CA ILE A 52 5.99 -3.34 -9.41
C ILE A 52 6.26 -1.92 -9.90
N ASP A 53 7.51 -1.48 -9.80
CA ASP A 53 7.95 -0.22 -10.38
C ASP A 53 8.02 -0.39 -11.89
N ARG A 54 7.21 0.35 -12.63
CA ARG A 54 7.13 0.23 -14.08
C ARG A 54 8.39 0.70 -14.79
N ALA A 55 9.13 1.61 -14.18
CA ALA A 55 10.36 2.13 -14.77
C ALA A 55 11.49 1.10 -14.75
N THR A 56 11.56 0.30 -13.69
CA THR A 56 12.64 -0.69 -13.50
C THR A 56 12.16 -2.13 -13.57
N ASN A 57 10.85 -2.36 -13.59
CA ASN A 57 10.22 -3.67 -13.56
C ASN A 57 10.65 -4.50 -12.34
N ARG A 58 10.90 -3.83 -11.22
CA ARG A 58 11.32 -4.47 -9.97
C ARG A 58 10.27 -4.35 -8.91
N LYS A 59 10.28 -5.29 -7.97
CA LYS A 59 9.43 -5.22 -6.79
C LYS A 59 9.89 -4.09 -5.88
N VAL A 60 8.93 -3.29 -5.41
CA VAL A 60 9.15 -2.25 -4.41
C VAL A 60 8.23 -2.56 -3.25
N TYR A 61 8.80 -2.85 -2.09
CA TYR A 61 8.00 -3.28 -0.94
C TYR A 61 7.33 -2.11 -0.26
N ILE A 62 6.14 -2.39 0.29
CA ILE A 62 5.37 -1.42 1.05
C ILE A 62 5.77 -1.53 2.51
N GLY A 63 6.16 -0.41 3.10
CA GLY A 63 6.49 -0.32 4.51
C GLY A 63 5.54 0.60 5.25
N VAL A 64 5.67 0.63 6.56
CA VAL A 64 4.88 1.49 7.44
C VAL A 64 5.73 2.68 7.83
N VAL A 65 5.25 3.89 7.50
CA VAL A 65 5.89 5.13 7.94
C VAL A 65 5.25 5.53 9.25
N ARG A 66 6.07 5.63 10.29
CA ARG A 66 5.62 6.05 11.62
C ARG A 66 6.14 7.45 11.89
N GLY A 67 5.21 8.37 12.07
CA GLY A 67 5.57 9.74 12.44
C GLY A 67 5.78 9.88 13.94
N ASP A 68 6.05 11.11 14.36
CA ASP A 68 6.05 11.45 15.79
C ASP A 68 4.66 11.20 16.34
N GLY A 69 4.52 10.95 17.62
CA GLY A 69 3.30 10.48 18.24
C GLY A 69 1.98 11.20 17.97
N LEU A 70 1.98 12.24 17.13
CA LEU A 70 0.78 13.00 16.76
C LEU A 70 0.16 12.57 15.44
N LYS A 71 0.86 11.78 14.63
CA LYS A 71 0.37 11.34 13.31
C LYS A 71 0.16 9.84 13.31
N ALA A 72 -0.96 9.41 12.73
CA ALA A 72 -1.22 8.00 12.53
C ALA A 72 -0.21 7.41 11.54
N PRO A 73 0.19 6.15 11.70
CA PRO A 73 1.08 5.51 10.74
C PRO A 73 0.39 5.36 9.39
N TYR A 74 1.17 5.37 8.32
CA TYR A 74 0.65 5.21 6.97
C TYR A 74 1.59 4.35 6.13
N LEU A 75 1.13 3.98 4.93
CA LEU A 75 1.86 3.08 4.04
C LEU A 75 2.58 3.87 2.96
N ARG A 76 3.78 3.42 2.62
CA ARG A 76 4.56 3.99 1.53
C ARG A 76 5.52 2.93 1.00
N THR A 77 5.87 3.01 -0.29
CA THR A 77 6.85 2.09 -0.87
C THR A 77 8.27 2.50 -0.48
N HIS A 78 9.14 1.50 -0.38
CA HIS A 78 10.52 1.68 0.07
C HIS A 78 11.45 0.85 -0.80
N ALA A 79 12.51 1.49 -1.33
CA ALA A 79 13.52 0.82 -2.11
C ALA A 79 14.86 1.55 -1.96
N ASP A 80 15.94 0.78 -1.90
CA ASP A 80 17.31 1.31 -1.82
C ASP A 80 17.52 2.29 -0.65
N GLY A 81 16.89 1.99 0.49
CA GLY A 81 16.99 2.82 1.68
C GLY A 81 16.20 4.12 1.64
N LYS A 82 15.35 4.31 0.63
CA LYS A 82 14.58 5.54 0.46
C LYS A 82 13.10 5.24 0.29
N TRP A 83 12.26 6.13 0.80
CA TRP A 83 10.82 6.09 0.56
C TRP A 83 10.53 6.53 -0.87
N LYS A 84 9.58 5.86 -1.52
CA LYS A 84 9.20 6.10 -2.91
C LYS A 84 7.72 6.45 -3.01
N ASP A 85 7.31 6.95 -4.17
CA ASP A 85 5.93 7.41 -4.41
C ASP A 85 5.11 6.44 -5.26
N ASN A 86 5.55 5.20 -5.39
CA ASN A 86 4.90 4.23 -6.28
C ASN A 86 3.43 3.99 -5.94
N LEU A 87 3.06 4.02 -4.64
CA LEU A 87 1.66 3.83 -4.25
C LEU A 87 0.74 4.93 -4.79
N LEU A 88 1.21 6.16 -4.83
CA LEU A 88 0.38 7.27 -5.32
C LEU A 88 0.11 7.19 -6.81
N ALA A 89 0.94 6.46 -7.55
CA ALA A 89 0.79 6.28 -9.00
C ALA A 89 -0.20 5.18 -9.37
N LEU A 90 -0.66 4.38 -8.41
CA LEU A 90 -1.57 3.28 -8.68
C LEU A 90 -2.99 3.78 -8.93
N ALA A 91 -3.74 3.02 -9.73
CA ALA A 91 -5.16 3.30 -9.98
C ALA A 91 -5.97 3.06 -8.71
N GLU A 92 -7.20 3.57 -8.68
CA GLU A 92 -8.12 3.29 -7.58
C GLU A 92 -8.59 1.84 -7.63
N CYS A 93 -8.75 1.25 -6.45
CA CYS A 93 -9.36 -0.07 -6.34
C CYS A 93 -10.82 0.01 -6.75
N ASN A 94 -11.25 -0.98 -7.54
CA ASN A 94 -12.64 -1.11 -7.93
C ASN A 94 -13.50 -1.31 -6.67
N GLY A 95 -14.65 -0.65 -6.60
CA GLY A 95 -15.59 -0.83 -5.50
C GLY A 95 -16.12 -2.25 -5.36
N ALA A 96 -16.00 -3.08 -6.40
CA ALA A 96 -16.35 -4.48 -6.35
C ALA A 96 -15.30 -5.37 -5.67
N CYS A 97 -14.09 -4.85 -5.42
CA CYS A 97 -13.07 -5.63 -4.72
C CYS A 97 -13.53 -5.96 -3.29
N ARG A 98 -13.34 -7.22 -2.90
CA ARG A 98 -13.79 -7.70 -1.60
C ARG A 98 -12.90 -7.14 -0.49
N LEU A 99 -13.50 -6.62 0.54
CA LEU A 99 -12.77 -6.17 1.72
C LEU A 99 -12.40 -7.39 2.57
N ILE A 100 -11.10 -7.57 2.78
CA ILE A 100 -10.60 -8.72 3.55
C ILE A 100 -10.01 -8.31 4.88
#